data_e97de61800beb5523e472436ccb99a83
#
_entry.id   e97de61800beb5523e472436ccb99a83
#
_cell.length_a   1.000
_cell.length_b   1.000
_cell.length_c   1.000
_cell.angle_alpha   90.00
_cell.angle_beta   90.00
_cell.angle_gamma   90.00
#
_symmetry.space_group_name_H-M   'P 1'
#
loop_
_entity.id
_entity.type
_entity.pdbx_description
1 polymer ?
#
loop_
_entity_poly.entity_id
_entity_poly.type
_entity_poly.pdbx_seq_one_letter_code
_entity_poly.pdbx_strand_id
1 'polypeptide(L)'
;MHGNQHSIIMENRSKIMINGVKDVESFNENEIIIVTHSGGLKIKGKAFEIAKMNVENGDSHAGLLEMTGEVTSLHYSDIDRSPNNIITKLFR
;
A
#
# COMPACT_ATOMS: atom_id res chain seq x y z
N MET A 1 -7.76 -14.56 12.94
CA MET A 1 -7.52 -14.36 12.62
C MET A 1 -6.91 -14.15 12.11
N HIS A 2 -6.97 -13.87 11.80
CA HIS A 2 -6.15 -13.95 11.50
C HIS A 2 -5.74 -13.66 10.25
N GLY A 3 -5.85 -13.73 9.20
CA GLY A 3 -5.41 -13.50 7.90
C GLY A 3 -5.53 -12.12 7.36
N ASN A 4 -6.08 -11.24 8.08
CA ASN A 4 -6.33 -9.90 7.59
C ASN A 4 -5.45 -8.86 8.24
N GLN A 5 -4.26 -9.27 8.60
CA GLN A 5 -3.37 -8.34 9.24
C GLN A 5 -2.70 -7.42 8.24
N HIS A 6 -2.50 -6.22 8.66
CA HIS A 6 -1.81 -5.23 7.88
C HIS A 6 -0.85 -4.49 8.80
N SER A 7 0.37 -4.28 8.33
CA SER A 7 1.33 -3.53 9.11
C SER A 7 2.30 -2.84 8.16
N ILE A 8 2.94 -1.81 8.68
CA ILE A 8 3.95 -1.08 7.96
C ILE A 8 5.16 -0.95 8.87
N ILE A 9 6.33 -1.25 8.32
CA ILE A 9 7.58 -1.00 8.98
C ILE A 9 8.37 -0.05 8.12
N MET A 10 8.80 1.06 8.68
CA MET A 10 9.55 2.05 7.93
C MET A 10 10.82 2.38 8.69
N GLU A 11 11.94 2.36 7.98
CA GLU A 11 13.23 2.67 8.56
C GLU A 11 13.82 3.88 7.89
N ASN A 12 14.14 4.88 8.67
CA ASN A 12 14.81 6.09 8.20
C ASN A 12 14.12 6.75 7.00
N ARG A 13 12.81 6.57 6.91
CA ARG A 13 12.03 7.09 5.80
C ARG A 13 12.52 6.62 4.45
N SER A 14 13.36 5.60 4.43
CA SER A 14 13.96 5.18 3.17
C SER A 14 13.72 3.72 2.83
N LYS A 15 13.23 2.93 3.77
CA LYS A 15 12.91 1.54 3.49
C LYS A 15 11.57 1.23 4.11
N ILE A 16 10.68 0.67 3.32
CA ILE A 16 9.32 0.41 3.77
C ILE A 16 8.95 -1.02 3.47
N MET A 17 8.38 -1.69 4.46
CA MET A 17 7.81 -3.02 4.29
C MET A 17 6.37 -2.97 4.70
N ILE A 18 5.49 -3.44 3.83
CA ILE A 18 4.05 -3.38 4.08
C ILE A 18 3.47 -4.76 3.91
N ASN A 19 2.78 -5.22 4.96
CA ASN A 19 2.06 -6.48 4.91
C ASN A 19 0.57 -6.20 4.72
N GLY A 20 -0.14 -7.19 4.23
CA GLY A 20 -1.57 -7.04 4.06
C GLY A 20 -1.96 -6.28 2.81
N VAL A 21 -1.12 -6.36 1.79
CA VAL A 21 -1.38 -5.67 0.53
C VAL A 21 -2.29 -6.51 -0.32
N LYS A 22 -3.43 -5.96 -0.70
CA LYS A 22 -4.37 -6.66 -1.54
C LYS A 22 -4.12 -6.35 -3.02
N ASP A 23 -3.72 -5.14 -3.31
CA ASP A 23 -3.54 -4.75 -4.70
C ASP A 23 -2.73 -3.48 -4.77
N VAL A 24 -2.07 -3.27 -5.88
CA VAL A 24 -1.36 -2.02 -6.14
C VAL A 24 -2.12 -1.31 -7.25
N GLU A 25 -2.67 -0.14 -6.92
CA GLU A 25 -3.46 0.61 -7.87
C GLU A 25 -2.59 1.40 -8.83
N SER A 26 -1.54 1.98 -8.33
CA SER A 26 -0.63 2.70 -9.20
C SER A 26 0.72 2.86 -8.52
N PHE A 27 1.72 3.03 -9.33
CA PHE A 27 3.07 3.21 -8.83
C PHE A 27 3.89 4.05 -9.79
N ASN A 28 4.59 5.01 -9.25
CA ASN A 28 5.66 5.67 -9.99
C ASN A 28 6.72 6.07 -8.97
N GLU A 29 7.77 6.70 -9.43
CA GLU A 29 8.89 6.97 -8.55
C GLU A 29 8.60 7.98 -7.45
N ASN A 30 7.46 8.64 -7.51
CA ASN A 30 7.11 9.64 -6.52
C ASN A 30 5.89 9.29 -5.69
N GLU A 31 5.20 8.22 -6.04
CA GLU A 31 3.95 7.93 -5.37
C GLU A 31 3.54 6.50 -5.61
N ILE A 32 2.99 5.87 -4.59
CA ILE A 32 2.37 4.57 -4.76
C ILE A 32 1.02 4.59 -4.08
N ILE A 33 0.04 3.97 -4.71
CA ILE A 33 -1.30 3.84 -4.15
C ILE A 33 -1.63 2.37 -4.11
N ILE A 34 -1.92 1.88 -2.92
CA ILE A 34 -2.21 0.47 -2.73
C ILE A 34 -3.49 0.30 -1.94
N VAL A 35 -4.06 -0.89 -2.06
CA VAL A 35 -5.21 -1.28 -1.28
C VAL A 35 -4.72 -2.30 -0.28
N THR A 36 -5.01 -2.08 0.99
CA THR A 36 -4.62 -2.99 2.04
C THR A 36 -5.86 -3.50 2.75
N HIS A 37 -5.65 -4.44 3.65
CA HIS A 37 -6.77 -4.95 4.45
C HIS A 37 -7.32 -3.87 5.39
N SER A 38 -6.59 -2.80 5.60
CA SER A 38 -7.04 -1.73 6.47
C SER A 38 -7.47 -0.48 5.71
N GLY A 39 -7.58 -0.58 4.40
CA GLY A 39 -8.04 0.56 3.61
C GLY A 39 -7.04 0.94 2.55
N GLY A 40 -7.31 2.03 1.88
CA GLY A 40 -6.40 2.54 0.87
C GLY A 40 -5.22 3.22 1.51
N LEU A 41 -4.08 3.17 0.85
CA LEU A 41 -2.87 3.75 1.39
C LEU A 41 -2.12 4.44 0.27
N LYS A 42 -1.80 5.69 0.47
CA LYS A 42 -1.04 6.48 -0.49
C LYS A 42 0.26 6.91 0.16
N ILE A 43 1.37 6.61 -0.48
CA ILE A 43 2.68 6.98 0.01
C ILE A 43 3.34 7.85 -1.04
N LYS A 44 3.81 9.00 -0.64
CA LYS A 44 4.46 9.95 -1.55
C LYS A 44 5.89 10.18 -1.12
N GLY A 45 6.72 10.45 -2.11
CA GLY A 45 8.11 10.71 -1.81
C GLY A 45 8.92 10.86 -3.08
N LYS A 46 10.13 10.30 -3.06
CA LYS A 46 11.05 10.45 -4.18
C LYS A 46 11.80 9.14 -4.41
N ALA A 47 12.11 8.91 -5.67
CA ALA A 47 13.00 7.80 -6.05
C ALA A 47 12.54 6.45 -5.53
N PHE A 48 11.24 6.21 -5.55
CA PHE A 48 10.71 4.94 -5.10
C PHE A 48 11.06 3.82 -6.05
N GLU A 49 11.51 2.70 -5.49
CA GLU A 49 11.74 1.48 -6.25
C GLU A 49 11.16 0.33 -5.48
N ILE A 50 10.51 -0.57 -6.17
CA ILE A 50 9.95 -1.74 -5.52
C ILE A 50 11.02 -2.81 -5.48
N ALA A 51 11.35 -3.25 -4.27
CA ALA A 51 12.36 -4.28 -4.09
C ALA A 51 11.73 -5.67 -4.10
N LYS A 52 10.51 -5.79 -3.59
CA LYS A 52 9.85 -7.09 -3.55
C LYS A 52 8.36 -6.84 -3.48
N MET A 53 7.58 -7.62 -4.19
CA MET A 53 6.15 -7.48 -4.16
C MET A 53 5.46 -8.80 -4.41
N ASN A 54 4.54 -9.14 -3.52
CA ASN A 54 3.61 -10.23 -3.69
C ASN A 54 2.26 -9.70 -3.31
N VAL A 55 1.31 -9.72 -4.23
CA VAL A 55 -0.01 -9.29 -3.83
C VAL A 55 -0.79 -10.51 -3.39
N GLU A 56 -1.82 -10.27 -2.63
CA GLU A 56 -2.68 -11.32 -2.16
C GLU A 56 -3.32 -12.01 -3.35
N ASN A 57 -3.34 -13.34 -3.34
CA ASN A 57 -3.87 -14.02 -4.49
C ASN A 57 -5.02 -14.94 -4.14
N GLY A 58 -5.69 -14.67 -3.09
CA GLY A 58 -6.87 -15.41 -2.76
C GLY A 58 -6.66 -16.66 -1.95
N ASP A 59 -5.46 -16.98 -1.69
CA ASP A 59 -5.10 -18.18 -1.02
C ASP A 59 -4.71 -17.95 0.33
N SER A 60 -5.12 -16.92 0.91
CA SER A 60 -4.93 -16.60 2.29
C SER A 60 -3.59 -16.02 2.66
N HIS A 61 -2.66 -15.98 1.78
CA HIS A 61 -1.42 -15.29 2.12
C HIS A 61 -1.60 -13.81 1.88
N ALA A 62 -1.32 -13.03 2.89
CA ALA A 62 -1.37 -11.59 2.74
C ALA A 62 -0.24 -11.14 1.85
N GLY A 63 -0.48 -10.12 1.08
CA GLY A 63 0.54 -9.60 0.20
C GLY A 63 1.61 -8.86 0.95
N LEU A 64 2.77 -8.78 0.35
CA LEU A 64 3.91 -8.08 0.92
C LEU A 64 4.49 -7.14 -0.11
N LEU A 65 4.81 -5.95 0.32
CA LEU A 65 5.49 -4.98 -0.53
C LEU A 65 6.69 -4.45 0.22
N GLU A 66 7.86 -4.50 -0.42
CA GLU A 66 9.05 -3.84 0.10
C GLU A 66 9.49 -2.83 -0.93
N MET A 67 9.76 -1.63 -0.49
CA MET A 67 10.26 -0.64 -1.41
C MET A 67 11.24 0.29 -0.72
N THR A 68 12.05 0.94 -1.52
CA THR A 68 13.02 1.90 -1.04
C THR A 68 12.76 3.24 -1.70
N GLY A 69 13.34 4.27 -1.15
CA GLY A 69 13.17 5.63 -1.64
C GLY A 69 13.20 6.58 -0.48
N GLU A 70 12.63 7.75 -0.68
CA GLU A 70 12.55 8.71 0.39
C GLU A 70 11.09 9.08 0.60
N VAL A 71 10.54 8.75 1.76
CA VAL A 71 9.12 8.97 2.05
C VAL A 71 8.91 10.36 2.59
N THR A 72 7.96 11.08 2.03
CA THR A 72 7.59 12.39 2.56
C THR A 72 6.23 12.37 3.20
N SER A 73 5.32 11.51 2.76
CA SER A 73 4.03 11.43 3.41
C SER A 73 3.43 10.05 3.25
N LEU A 74 2.57 9.71 4.18
CA LEU A 74 1.88 8.44 4.16
C LEU A 74 0.47 8.71 4.66
N HIS A 75 -0.51 8.29 3.90
CA HIS A 75 -1.87 8.68 4.15
C HIS A 75 -2.83 7.53 3.90
N TYR A 76 -3.64 7.22 4.88
CA TYR A 76 -4.68 6.20 4.74
C TYR A 76 -5.99 6.84 4.37
N SER A 77 -6.79 6.10 3.62
CA SER A 77 -8.15 6.49 3.31
C SER A 77 -9.03 5.27 3.51
N ASP A 78 -10.21 5.50 4.05
CA ASP A 78 -11.13 4.40 4.21
C ASP A 78 -11.63 3.94 2.87
N ILE A 79 -11.79 2.64 2.73
CA ILE A 79 -12.42 2.10 1.55
C ILE A 79 -13.90 2.10 1.82
N ASP A 80 -14.60 2.94 1.06
CA ASP A 80 -16.02 3.07 1.21
C ASP A 80 -16.71 1.81 0.77
N ARG A 81 -17.90 1.61 1.20
CA ARG A 81 -18.68 0.51 0.77
C ARG A 81 -19.35 0.73 -0.55
N SER A 82 -19.24 1.92 -1.06
CA SER A 82 -19.80 2.23 -2.35
C SER A 82 -19.11 1.38 -3.40
N PRO A 83 -19.83 0.74 -4.28
CA PRO A 83 -19.18 -0.09 -5.28
C PRO A 83 -18.53 0.68 -6.40
N ASN A 84 -18.77 1.97 -6.46
CA ASN A 84 -18.26 2.77 -7.57
C ASN A 84 -17.18 3.70 -7.16
N ASN A 85 -16.13 3.74 -7.93
CA ASN A 85 -15.12 4.77 -7.79
C ASN A 85 -14.51 4.87 -6.42
N ILE A 86 -14.39 3.77 -5.76
CA ILE A 86 -13.86 3.79 -4.42
C ILE A 86 -12.47 4.38 -4.40
N ILE A 87 -11.60 3.86 -5.20
CA ILE A 87 -10.21 4.32 -5.19
C ILE A 87 -10.12 5.75 -5.68
N THR A 88 -10.87 6.06 -6.72
CA THR A 88 -10.84 7.40 -7.26
C THR A 88 -11.25 8.42 -6.23
N LYS A 89 -12.27 8.11 -5.46
CA LYS A 89 -12.72 9.06 -4.45
C LYS A 89 -11.75 9.19 -3.29
N LEU A 90 -11.09 8.12 -2.95
CA LEU A 90 -10.25 8.15 -1.78
C LEU A 90 -9.07 9.08 -1.92
N PHE A 91 -8.58 9.23 -3.11
CA PHE A 91 -7.33 9.94 -3.30
C PHE A 91 -7.43 11.19 -4.15
N ARG A 92 -8.59 11.77 -4.19
CA ARG A 92 -8.78 12.97 -4.98
C ARG A 92 -8.43 14.22 -4.22
#